data_20342c0bb4408c6c75a3eecdbfd4cc12
#
_entry.id   20342c0bb4408c6c75a3eecdbfd4cc12
#
_cell.length_a   1.000
_cell.length_b   1.000
_cell.length_c   1.000
_cell.angle_alpha   90.00
_cell.angle_beta   90.00
_cell.angle_gamma   90.00
#
_symmetry.space_group_name_H-M   'P 1'
#
loop_
_entity.id
_entity.type
_entity.pdbx_description
1 polymer ?
#
loop_
_entity_poly.entity_id
_entity_poly.type
_entity_poly.pdbx_seq_one_letter_code
_entity_poly.pdbx_strand_id
1 'polypeptide(L)'
;EYCYDNKYTPDIIMAGSNMRVHWKCSTCGYDWYTALANRTSASTGCPACSNQVVNNKNNLLQWCKENGEYGQRLIEEYSSKNELKMNEYTPFSNKQVYWKCRDCGYEWKSIIQNRTRHNCGCIVCSNQVPTENNNLLKWYEENGEYGQKLIEEYSKENELSINECMPVSAKKVCWKCSICGYEWEASIQNRTKHRCGCPACNKKGTSLGEQIIYYILKRELPQYEVLNREKVNGLEVDVLIPKLKFGVEYSGYIYHIDKVEKDRHKIDVLKTCGYNII
;
A
#
# COMPACT_ATOMS: atom_id res chain seq x y z
N GLU A 1 -15.12 48.52 2.05
CA GLU A 1 -14.21 47.81 1.12
C GLU A 1 -14.16 48.41 -0.29
N TYR A 2 -15.19 49.13 -0.71
CA TYR A 2 -15.19 49.89 -1.96
C TYR A 2 -14.20 51.07 -1.86
N CYS A 3 -13.21 51.19 -2.76
CA CYS A 3 -12.19 52.25 -2.66
C CYS A 3 -12.70 53.56 -3.28
N TYR A 4 -12.38 54.67 -2.63
CA TYR A 4 -12.82 56.01 -3.05
C TYR A 4 -12.03 56.57 -4.27
N ASP A 5 -11.02 55.90 -4.72
CA ASP A 5 -10.27 56.18 -5.93
C ASP A 5 -10.93 55.67 -7.22
N ASN A 6 -12.06 54.94 -7.09
CA ASN A 6 -12.86 54.54 -8.22
C ASN A 6 -13.49 55.76 -8.91
N LYS A 7 -13.61 55.66 -10.24
CA LYS A 7 -14.16 56.73 -11.07
C LYS A 7 -15.58 57.14 -10.71
N TYR A 8 -16.36 56.20 -10.16
CA TYR A 8 -17.77 56.38 -9.82
C TYR A 8 -18.01 56.04 -8.36
N THR A 9 -18.98 56.69 -7.73
CA THR A 9 -19.40 56.36 -6.35
C THR A 9 -20.47 55.25 -6.34
N PRO A 10 -20.64 54.51 -5.21
CA PRO A 10 -21.56 53.38 -5.14
C PRO A 10 -23.04 53.71 -5.45
N ASP A 11 -23.43 54.99 -5.21
CA ASP A 11 -24.80 55.47 -5.39
C ASP A 11 -25.18 55.68 -6.84
N ILE A 12 -24.21 55.80 -7.77
CA ILE A 12 -24.47 56.02 -9.20
C ILE A 12 -24.17 54.78 -10.08
N ILE A 13 -23.77 53.67 -9.50
CA ILE A 13 -23.46 52.42 -10.21
C ILE A 13 -24.52 51.33 -9.87
N MET A 14 -25.02 50.66 -10.91
CA MET A 14 -25.94 49.54 -10.72
C MET A 14 -25.22 48.33 -10.06
N ALA A 15 -25.80 47.75 -9.02
CA ALA A 15 -25.24 46.65 -8.24
C ALA A 15 -24.85 45.46 -9.11
N GLY A 16 -25.60 45.09 -10.15
CA GLY A 16 -25.27 44.01 -11.09
C GLY A 16 -24.30 44.38 -12.21
N SER A 17 -23.63 45.53 -12.14
CA SER A 17 -22.72 46.00 -13.19
C SER A 17 -21.49 45.11 -13.34
N ASN A 18 -21.08 44.81 -14.59
CA ASN A 18 -19.82 44.14 -14.92
C ASN A 18 -18.63 45.10 -14.89
N MET A 19 -18.83 46.35 -14.50
CA MET A 19 -17.70 47.32 -14.33
C MET A 19 -16.74 46.83 -13.29
N ARG A 20 -15.46 46.75 -13.63
CA ARG A 20 -14.36 46.42 -12.68
C ARG A 20 -14.02 47.66 -11.86
N VAL A 21 -14.09 47.48 -10.57
CA VAL A 21 -13.79 48.53 -9.59
C VAL A 21 -12.75 48.05 -8.58
N HIS A 22 -12.08 49.00 -7.96
CA HIS A 22 -11.06 48.77 -6.94
C HIS A 22 -11.71 48.49 -5.59
N TRP A 23 -11.24 47.41 -4.95
CA TRP A 23 -11.67 46.97 -3.62
C TRP A 23 -10.47 46.83 -2.70
N LYS A 24 -10.64 47.17 -1.45
CA LYS A 24 -9.66 46.93 -0.38
C LYS A 24 -10.32 46.10 0.72
N CYS A 25 -9.72 44.95 1.05
CA CYS A 25 -10.27 44.06 2.07
C CYS A 25 -10.15 44.69 3.46
N SER A 26 -11.26 44.76 4.17
CA SER A 26 -11.30 45.25 5.56
C SER A 26 -10.57 44.34 6.55
N THR A 27 -10.48 43.03 6.23
CA THR A 27 -9.85 42.02 7.10
C THR A 27 -8.33 41.93 6.90
N CYS A 28 -7.87 41.77 5.64
CA CYS A 28 -6.45 41.52 5.36
C CYS A 28 -5.72 42.70 4.71
N GLY A 29 -6.43 43.75 4.27
CA GLY A 29 -5.86 44.93 3.60
C GLY A 29 -5.47 44.72 2.15
N TYR A 30 -5.77 43.54 1.56
CA TYR A 30 -5.46 43.24 0.15
C TYR A 30 -6.30 44.11 -0.79
N ASP A 31 -5.62 44.67 -1.79
CA ASP A 31 -6.23 45.49 -2.82
C ASP A 31 -6.41 44.67 -4.11
N TRP A 32 -7.62 44.74 -4.73
CA TRP A 32 -7.87 44.02 -5.99
C TRP A 32 -8.93 44.71 -6.83
N TYR A 33 -8.99 44.34 -8.11
CA TYR A 33 -9.99 44.81 -9.06
C TYR A 33 -10.91 43.64 -9.46
N THR A 34 -12.21 43.78 -9.26
CA THR A 34 -13.19 42.80 -9.73
C THR A 34 -14.45 43.49 -10.17
N ALA A 35 -15.30 42.79 -10.97
CA ALA A 35 -16.61 43.33 -11.36
C ALA A 35 -17.48 43.53 -10.14
N LEU A 36 -18.28 44.61 -10.16
CA LEU A 36 -19.20 44.93 -9.07
C LEU A 36 -20.19 43.78 -8.83
N ALA A 37 -20.72 43.16 -9.91
CA ALA A 37 -21.62 42.00 -9.83
C ALA A 37 -21.03 40.83 -9.06
N ASN A 38 -19.72 40.59 -9.09
CA ASN A 38 -19.07 39.52 -8.34
C ASN A 38 -19.22 39.72 -6.82
N ARG A 39 -19.17 40.96 -6.35
CA ARG A 39 -19.32 41.32 -4.94
C ARG A 39 -20.78 41.40 -4.50
N THR A 40 -21.64 41.92 -5.34
CA THR A 40 -23.04 42.21 -5.01
C THR A 40 -23.96 41.05 -5.29
N SER A 41 -23.90 40.44 -6.48
CA SER A 41 -24.80 39.36 -6.91
C SER A 41 -24.25 37.97 -6.62
N ALA A 42 -22.94 37.74 -6.88
CA ALA A 42 -22.31 36.45 -6.65
C ALA A 42 -21.70 36.33 -5.24
N SER A 43 -21.72 37.38 -4.41
CA SER A 43 -21.25 37.42 -3.04
C SER A 43 -19.81 36.91 -2.87
N THR A 44 -18.94 37.04 -3.88
CA THR A 44 -17.55 36.61 -3.81
C THR A 44 -16.77 37.49 -2.83
N GLY A 45 -15.98 36.85 -1.95
CA GLY A 45 -15.15 37.54 -0.96
C GLY A 45 -13.81 38.05 -1.53
N CYS A 46 -12.96 38.47 -0.62
CA CYS A 46 -11.57 38.82 -0.93
C CYS A 46 -10.80 37.59 -1.43
N PRO A 47 -10.10 37.65 -2.60
CA PRO A 47 -9.34 36.50 -3.12
C PRO A 47 -8.16 36.11 -2.23
N ALA A 48 -7.59 37.05 -1.48
CA ALA A 48 -6.54 36.72 -0.52
C ALA A 48 -7.08 36.02 0.73
N CYS A 49 -8.23 36.47 1.30
CA CYS A 49 -8.86 35.77 2.43
C CYS A 49 -9.35 34.36 2.07
N SER A 50 -9.72 34.12 0.80
CA SER A 50 -10.09 32.80 0.27
C SER A 50 -8.89 31.96 -0.22
N ASN A 51 -7.67 32.38 0.05
CA ASN A 51 -6.42 31.71 -0.37
C ASN A 51 -6.26 31.52 -1.90
N GLN A 52 -6.92 32.31 -2.72
CA GLN A 52 -6.76 32.29 -4.18
C GLN A 52 -5.54 33.11 -4.64
N VAL A 53 -5.13 34.11 -3.85
CA VAL A 53 -3.98 34.97 -4.10
C VAL A 53 -3.15 35.07 -2.83
N VAL A 54 -1.83 35.00 -3.01
CA VAL A 54 -0.88 35.11 -1.91
C VAL A 54 -0.70 36.57 -1.49
N ASN A 55 -0.58 36.83 -0.18
CA ASN A 55 -0.16 38.09 0.40
C ASN A 55 0.68 37.89 1.67
N ASN A 56 1.09 38.98 2.30
CA ASN A 56 1.94 38.92 3.49
C ASN A 56 1.29 38.26 4.71
N LYS A 57 -0.04 38.15 4.77
CA LYS A 57 -0.79 37.57 5.90
C LYS A 57 -1.26 36.14 5.68
N ASN A 58 -1.37 35.69 4.41
CA ASN A 58 -1.91 34.37 4.08
C ASN A 58 -0.93 33.45 3.33
N ASN A 59 0.35 33.75 3.34
CA ASN A 59 1.34 32.92 2.67
C ASN A 59 1.75 31.70 3.52
N LEU A 60 2.35 30.71 2.86
CA LEU A 60 2.77 29.46 3.48
C LEU A 60 3.73 29.67 4.65
N LEU A 61 4.69 30.59 4.53
CA LEU A 61 5.63 30.87 5.62
C LEU A 61 4.93 31.42 6.86
N GLN A 62 3.99 32.35 6.67
CA GLN A 62 3.21 32.92 7.77
C GLN A 62 2.34 31.84 8.42
N TRP A 63 1.66 31.03 7.62
CA TRP A 63 0.88 29.89 8.12
C TRP A 63 1.75 28.93 8.95
N CYS A 64 2.96 28.60 8.47
CA CYS A 64 3.88 27.74 9.23
C CYS A 64 4.26 28.35 10.59
N LYS A 65 4.54 29.65 10.66
CA LYS A 65 4.85 30.34 11.92
C LYS A 65 3.69 30.29 12.93
N GLU A 66 2.46 30.25 12.46
CA GLU A 66 1.25 30.22 13.27
C GLU A 66 0.85 28.79 13.70
N ASN A 67 1.44 27.75 13.09
CA ASN A 67 1.10 26.35 13.35
C ASN A 67 2.15 25.59 14.22
N GLY A 68 2.82 26.31 15.12
CA GLY A 68 3.68 25.74 16.18
C GLY A 68 4.79 24.83 15.65
N GLU A 69 5.05 23.74 16.37
CA GLU A 69 6.14 22.79 16.03
C GLU A 69 5.99 22.17 14.65
N TYR A 70 4.74 21.88 14.22
CA TYR A 70 4.51 21.30 12.89
C TYR A 70 4.86 22.30 11.79
N GLY A 71 4.48 23.55 11.93
CA GLY A 71 4.84 24.61 10.99
C GLY A 71 6.35 24.85 10.95
N GLN A 72 7.02 24.84 12.09
CA GLN A 72 8.48 24.94 12.18
C GLN A 72 9.17 23.80 11.42
N ARG A 73 8.66 22.57 11.61
CA ARG A 73 9.13 21.41 10.84
C ARG A 73 9.01 21.61 9.32
N LEU A 74 7.89 22.16 8.83
CA LEU A 74 7.73 22.44 7.41
C LEU A 74 8.72 23.50 6.88
N ILE A 75 9.06 24.48 7.70
CA ILE A 75 10.09 25.48 7.35
C ILE A 75 11.45 24.81 7.16
N GLU A 76 11.83 23.92 8.09
CA GLU A 76 13.10 23.18 8.05
C GLU A 76 13.17 22.18 6.88
N GLU A 77 12.03 21.57 6.55
CA GLU A 77 11.92 20.58 5.48
C GLU A 77 11.71 21.19 4.09
N TYR A 78 11.49 22.51 3.98
CA TYR A 78 11.35 23.16 2.68
C TYR A 78 12.69 23.19 1.94
N SER A 79 12.80 22.45 0.83
CA SER A 79 14.09 22.26 0.14
C SER A 79 14.57 23.54 -0.54
N SER A 80 15.87 23.77 -0.48
CA SER A 80 16.55 24.86 -1.20
C SER A 80 16.53 24.70 -2.74
N LYS A 81 16.10 23.53 -3.24
CA LYS A 81 15.90 23.30 -4.69
C LYS A 81 14.68 24.03 -5.26
N ASN A 82 13.80 24.53 -4.41
CA ASN A 82 12.63 25.27 -4.87
C ASN A 82 13.04 26.64 -5.40
N GLU A 83 12.54 27.00 -6.59
CA GLU A 83 12.79 28.29 -7.21
C GLU A 83 12.13 29.43 -6.44
N LEU A 84 10.89 29.22 -6.01
CA LEU A 84 10.10 30.19 -5.25
C LEU A 84 10.23 29.95 -3.74
N LYS A 85 10.12 31.01 -2.97
CA LYS A 85 10.16 30.97 -1.51
C LYS A 85 8.77 30.61 -0.93
N MET A 86 8.73 30.15 0.31
CA MET A 86 7.46 29.79 0.99
C MET A 86 6.46 30.95 1.07
N ASN A 87 6.92 32.19 1.12
CA ASN A 87 6.05 33.37 1.14
C ASN A 87 5.40 33.71 -0.21
N GLU A 88 5.74 32.96 -1.26
CA GLU A 88 5.17 33.10 -2.61
C GLU A 88 4.07 32.05 -2.91
N TYR A 89 3.74 31.22 -1.93
CA TYR A 89 2.65 30.23 -2.03
C TYR A 89 1.58 30.46 -0.98
N THR A 90 0.33 30.12 -1.30
CA THR A 90 -0.71 29.98 -0.28
C THR A 90 -0.58 28.64 0.45
N PRO A 91 -1.01 28.55 1.73
CA PRO A 91 -0.82 27.33 2.55
C PRO A 91 -1.52 26.09 1.98
N PHE A 92 -2.61 26.27 1.24
CA PHE A 92 -3.39 25.15 0.67
C PHE A 92 -3.25 25.05 -0.84
N SER A 93 -2.12 25.50 -1.37
CA SER A 93 -1.79 25.46 -2.79
C SER A 93 -1.66 24.02 -3.31
N ASN A 94 -2.19 23.78 -4.53
CA ASN A 94 -2.01 22.54 -5.28
C ASN A 94 -0.64 22.48 -6.02
N LYS A 95 0.23 23.45 -5.81
CA LYS A 95 1.56 23.44 -6.41
C LYS A 95 2.44 22.38 -5.75
N GLN A 96 3.22 21.69 -6.59
CA GLN A 96 4.24 20.75 -6.13
C GLN A 96 5.54 21.49 -5.82
N VAL A 97 6.13 21.18 -4.68
CA VAL A 97 7.43 21.68 -4.25
C VAL A 97 8.30 20.54 -3.73
N TYR A 98 9.61 20.74 -3.68
CA TYR A 98 10.55 19.82 -3.08
C TYR A 98 10.57 19.99 -1.55
N TRP A 99 10.53 18.86 -0.86
CA TRP A 99 10.70 18.76 0.58
C TRP A 99 11.91 17.91 0.89
N LYS A 100 12.64 18.22 1.93
CA LYS A 100 13.76 17.42 2.43
C LYS A 100 13.49 17.02 3.87
N CYS A 101 13.36 15.75 4.13
CA CYS A 101 13.05 15.23 5.46
C CYS A 101 14.18 15.58 6.45
N ARG A 102 13.84 16.17 7.57
CA ARG A 102 14.81 16.48 8.64
C ARG A 102 15.37 15.24 9.32
N ASP A 103 14.58 14.14 9.36
CA ASP A 103 14.90 12.92 10.10
C ASP A 103 15.79 11.97 9.27
N CYS A 104 15.48 11.77 7.96
CA CYS A 104 16.21 10.83 7.10
C CYS A 104 16.97 11.48 5.94
N GLY A 105 16.82 12.79 5.74
CA GLY A 105 17.48 13.53 4.65
C GLY A 105 16.90 13.31 3.24
N TYR A 106 15.90 12.42 3.09
CA TYR A 106 15.31 12.12 1.79
C TYR A 106 14.59 13.34 1.21
N GLU A 107 14.83 13.61 -0.08
CA GLU A 107 14.14 14.68 -0.80
C GLU A 107 13.09 14.13 -1.74
N TRP A 108 11.88 14.70 -1.69
CA TRP A 108 10.77 14.31 -2.57
C TRP A 108 9.92 15.51 -2.99
N LYS A 109 9.15 15.33 -4.05
CA LYS A 109 8.11 16.29 -4.45
C LYS A 109 6.78 15.94 -3.80
N SER A 110 6.11 16.94 -3.26
CA SER A 110 4.74 16.82 -2.79
C SER A 110 3.97 18.12 -2.97
N ILE A 111 2.67 18.02 -3.14
CA ILE A 111 1.75 19.15 -3.18
C ILE A 111 1.73 19.81 -1.78
N ILE A 112 1.77 21.15 -1.75
CA ILE A 112 1.80 21.91 -0.49
C ILE A 112 0.63 21.53 0.42
N GLN A 113 -0.60 21.45 -0.11
CA GLN A 113 -1.77 21.09 0.72
C GLN A 113 -1.70 19.69 1.33
N ASN A 114 -0.95 18.75 0.74
CA ASN A 114 -0.74 17.43 1.36
C ASN A 114 -0.02 17.56 2.69
N ARG A 115 0.90 18.52 2.80
CA ARG A 115 1.64 18.80 4.02
C ARG A 115 0.85 19.66 4.99
N THR A 116 0.13 20.66 4.52
CA THR A 116 -0.56 21.62 5.40
C THR A 116 -1.95 21.17 5.86
N ARG A 117 -2.73 20.51 4.98
CA ARG A 117 -4.10 20.05 5.30
C ARG A 117 -4.16 18.60 5.74
N HIS A 118 -3.39 17.73 5.08
CA HIS A 118 -3.45 16.29 5.30
C HIS A 118 -2.33 15.76 6.20
N ASN A 119 -1.41 16.62 6.63
CA ASN A 119 -0.26 16.29 7.48
C ASN A 119 0.58 15.11 6.97
N CYS A 120 0.62 14.91 5.63
CA CYS A 120 1.43 13.85 5.05
C CYS A 120 2.91 14.07 5.35
N GLY A 121 3.58 13.08 5.90
CA GLY A 121 5.00 13.11 6.24
C GLY A 121 5.93 12.73 5.07
N CYS A 122 7.17 12.43 5.42
CA CYS A 122 8.15 11.88 4.50
C CYS A 122 7.72 10.48 4.03
N ILE A 123 7.74 10.24 2.72
CA ILE A 123 7.33 8.96 2.11
C ILE A 123 8.28 7.80 2.45
N VAL A 124 9.53 8.08 2.79
CA VAL A 124 10.49 7.07 3.28
C VAL A 124 10.23 6.74 4.74
N CYS A 125 10.12 7.74 5.62
CA CYS A 125 9.83 7.51 7.04
C CYS A 125 8.47 6.85 7.27
N SER A 126 7.50 7.06 6.37
CA SER A 126 6.19 6.38 6.38
C SER A 126 6.18 5.04 5.64
N ASN A 127 7.34 4.50 5.26
CA ASN A 127 7.50 3.23 4.56
C ASN A 127 6.66 3.11 3.27
N GLN A 128 6.56 4.19 2.49
CA GLN A 128 5.88 4.20 1.19
C GLN A 128 6.83 3.97 0.01
N VAL A 129 8.13 4.10 0.24
CA VAL A 129 9.18 3.94 -0.78
C VAL A 129 10.27 3.01 -0.24
N PRO A 130 10.74 2.02 -1.05
CA PRO A 130 11.82 1.14 -0.65
C PRO A 130 13.14 1.90 -0.56
N THR A 131 13.93 1.57 0.46
CA THR A 131 15.30 2.02 0.67
C THR A 131 16.16 0.83 1.09
N GLU A 132 17.46 1.01 1.21
CA GLU A 132 18.36 -0.06 1.68
C GLU A 132 17.97 -0.60 3.07
N ASN A 133 17.31 0.20 3.89
CA ASN A 133 16.96 -0.17 5.27
C ASN A 133 15.55 -0.74 5.44
N ASN A 134 14.66 -0.68 4.43
CA ASN A 134 13.26 -1.09 4.55
C ASN A 134 12.71 -1.83 3.33
N ASN A 135 13.55 -2.19 2.38
CA ASN A 135 13.14 -2.92 1.17
C ASN A 135 12.85 -4.40 1.47
N LEU A 136 12.37 -5.11 0.47
CA LEU A 136 11.98 -6.51 0.59
C LEU A 136 13.19 -7.43 0.86
N LEU A 137 14.37 -7.12 0.30
CA LEU A 137 15.60 -7.88 0.58
C LEU A 137 15.97 -7.77 2.07
N LYS A 138 15.97 -6.55 2.60
CA LYS A 138 16.26 -6.32 4.03
C LYS A 138 15.29 -7.08 4.93
N TRP A 139 14.00 -7.06 4.60
CA TRP A 139 13.00 -7.83 5.32
C TRP A 139 13.27 -9.33 5.27
N TYR A 140 13.71 -9.87 4.11
CA TYR A 140 14.05 -11.29 3.98
C TYR A 140 15.25 -11.67 4.87
N GLU A 141 16.30 -10.86 4.88
CA GLU A 141 17.47 -11.07 5.75
C GLU A 141 17.08 -11.13 7.23
N GLU A 142 16.13 -10.30 7.65
CA GLU A 142 15.65 -10.23 9.04
C GLU A 142 14.68 -11.37 9.41
N ASN A 143 14.13 -12.10 8.44
CA ASN A 143 13.17 -13.19 8.68
C ASN A 143 13.76 -14.61 8.53
N GLY A 144 15.07 -14.75 8.64
CA GLY A 144 15.80 -16.04 8.74
C GLY A 144 15.49 -17.01 7.60
N GLU A 145 15.26 -18.28 7.91
CA GLU A 145 15.02 -19.34 6.92
C GLU A 145 13.80 -19.05 6.02
N TYR A 146 12.76 -18.46 6.55
CA TYR A 146 11.59 -18.11 5.75
C TYR A 146 11.90 -17.00 4.73
N GLY A 147 12.68 -16.01 5.15
CA GLY A 147 13.15 -14.96 4.25
C GLY A 147 14.03 -15.51 3.14
N GLN A 148 14.98 -16.38 3.48
CA GLN A 148 15.85 -17.06 2.50
C GLN A 148 15.06 -17.85 1.47
N LYS A 149 14.07 -18.60 1.91
CA LYS A 149 13.13 -19.30 1.01
C LYS A 149 12.43 -18.36 0.04
N LEU A 150 11.99 -17.18 0.49
CA LEU A 150 11.33 -16.21 -0.37
C LEU A 150 12.29 -15.57 -1.38
N ILE A 151 13.56 -15.40 -1.06
CA ILE A 151 14.60 -14.96 -2.01
C ILE A 151 14.72 -16.01 -3.15
N GLU A 152 14.80 -17.28 -2.80
CA GLU A 152 14.91 -18.38 -3.77
C GLU A 152 13.66 -18.51 -4.66
N GLU A 153 12.48 -18.27 -4.08
CA GLU A 153 11.20 -18.36 -4.78
C GLU A 153 10.82 -17.09 -5.59
N TYR A 154 11.52 -15.96 -5.38
CA TYR A 154 11.29 -14.74 -6.15
C TYR A 154 11.79 -14.93 -7.59
N SER A 155 10.91 -14.92 -8.57
CA SER A 155 11.29 -15.17 -9.97
C SER A 155 12.25 -14.09 -10.49
N LYS A 156 13.29 -14.53 -11.20
CA LYS A 156 14.25 -13.64 -11.88
C LYS A 156 13.63 -12.91 -13.08
N GLU A 157 12.46 -13.33 -13.53
CA GLU A 157 11.74 -12.73 -14.65
C GLU A 157 10.90 -11.52 -14.23
N ASN A 158 10.83 -11.23 -12.93
CA ASN A 158 10.15 -10.03 -12.46
C ASN A 158 10.86 -8.77 -12.95
N GLU A 159 10.10 -7.81 -13.47
CA GLU A 159 10.62 -6.51 -13.92
C GLU A 159 11.28 -5.72 -12.79
N LEU A 160 10.77 -5.86 -11.56
CA LEU A 160 11.33 -5.22 -10.37
C LEU A 160 12.28 -6.15 -9.64
N SER A 161 13.41 -5.63 -9.23
CA SER A 161 14.29 -6.31 -8.30
C SER A 161 13.71 -6.34 -6.89
N ILE A 162 14.18 -7.28 -6.07
CA ILE A 162 13.77 -7.40 -4.66
C ILE A 162 14.00 -6.09 -3.89
N ASN A 163 15.08 -5.35 -4.22
CA ASN A 163 15.45 -4.09 -3.57
C ASN A 163 14.49 -2.94 -3.87
N GLU A 164 13.74 -3.03 -4.97
CA GLU A 164 12.77 -2.03 -5.41
C GLU A 164 11.36 -2.29 -4.90
N CYS A 165 11.20 -3.31 -4.08
CA CYS A 165 9.93 -3.73 -3.53
C CYS A 165 9.82 -3.45 -2.02
N MET A 166 8.60 -3.17 -1.57
CA MET A 166 8.27 -3.07 -0.15
C MET A 166 7.67 -4.39 0.37
N PRO A 167 7.99 -4.81 1.61
CA PRO A 167 7.49 -6.06 2.19
C PRO A 167 5.97 -6.18 2.24
N VAL A 168 5.28 -5.06 2.45
CA VAL A 168 3.80 -5.02 2.54
C VAL A 168 3.13 -4.55 1.25
N SER A 169 3.83 -4.65 0.11
CA SER A 169 3.30 -4.24 -1.17
C SER A 169 2.17 -5.15 -1.66
N ALA A 170 1.07 -4.55 -2.10
CA ALA A 170 -0.01 -5.25 -2.81
C ALA A 170 0.36 -5.59 -4.27
N LYS A 171 1.52 -5.16 -4.75
CA LYS A 171 1.99 -5.46 -6.11
C LYS A 171 2.16 -6.94 -6.30
N LYS A 172 1.61 -7.47 -7.39
CA LYS A 172 1.78 -8.87 -7.80
C LYS A 172 3.11 -9.05 -8.50
N VAL A 173 3.78 -10.13 -8.18
CA VAL A 173 5.03 -10.59 -8.78
C VAL A 173 4.97 -12.09 -9.01
N CYS A 174 5.80 -12.59 -9.93
CA CYS A 174 5.95 -14.01 -10.21
C CYS A 174 6.79 -14.69 -9.14
N TRP A 175 6.32 -15.84 -8.69
CA TRP A 175 6.99 -16.72 -7.72
C TRP A 175 7.22 -18.08 -8.35
N LYS A 176 8.34 -18.71 -8.03
CA LYS A 176 8.65 -20.10 -8.42
C LYS A 176 8.90 -20.93 -7.18
N CYS A 177 8.07 -21.94 -6.97
CA CYS A 177 8.18 -22.79 -5.79
C CYS A 177 9.51 -23.53 -5.73
N SER A 178 10.27 -23.37 -4.65
CA SER A 178 11.54 -24.08 -4.43
C SER A 178 11.36 -25.60 -4.26
N ILE A 179 10.14 -26.06 -3.96
CA ILE A 179 9.83 -27.48 -3.72
C ILE A 179 9.31 -28.18 -4.98
N CYS A 180 8.28 -27.63 -5.64
CA CYS A 180 7.62 -28.30 -6.78
C CYS A 180 7.87 -27.62 -8.14
N GLY A 181 8.56 -26.49 -8.18
CA GLY A 181 8.84 -25.74 -9.41
C GLY A 181 7.65 -25.01 -10.01
N TYR A 182 6.44 -25.09 -9.39
CA TYR A 182 5.25 -24.39 -9.89
C TYR A 182 5.45 -22.86 -9.85
N GLU A 183 5.05 -22.22 -10.93
CA GLU A 183 5.14 -20.75 -11.08
C GLU A 183 3.74 -20.14 -10.95
N TRP A 184 3.64 -19.05 -10.18
CA TRP A 184 2.37 -18.34 -9.97
C TRP A 184 2.59 -16.87 -9.65
N GLU A 185 1.54 -16.08 -9.85
CA GLU A 185 1.51 -14.69 -9.41
C GLU A 185 0.85 -14.54 -8.02
N ALA A 186 1.50 -13.82 -7.14
CA ALA A 186 0.91 -13.41 -5.87
C ALA A 186 1.45 -12.05 -5.44
N SER A 187 0.65 -11.31 -4.66
CA SER A 187 1.14 -10.06 -4.08
C SER A 187 2.25 -10.33 -3.06
N ILE A 188 3.20 -9.40 -2.96
CA ILE A 188 4.31 -9.51 -2.02
C ILE A 188 3.77 -9.66 -0.59
N GLN A 189 2.77 -8.85 -0.19
CA GLN A 189 2.17 -8.93 1.15
C GLN A 189 1.55 -10.29 1.47
N ASN A 190 1.04 -11.04 0.47
CA ASN A 190 0.52 -12.39 0.69
C ASN A 190 1.63 -13.34 1.12
N ARG A 191 2.83 -13.14 0.61
CA ARG A 191 4.00 -13.97 0.95
C ARG A 191 4.64 -13.52 2.26
N THR A 192 4.75 -12.23 2.50
CA THR A 192 5.42 -11.66 3.69
C THR A 192 4.51 -11.63 4.91
N LYS A 193 3.37 -10.93 4.82
CA LYS A 193 2.47 -10.70 5.95
C LYS A 193 1.55 -11.90 6.22
N HIS A 194 0.95 -12.46 5.16
CA HIS A 194 -0.02 -13.56 5.30
C HIS A 194 0.60 -14.94 5.21
N ARG A 195 1.91 -15.04 4.90
CA ARG A 195 2.68 -16.27 4.78
C ARG A 195 2.02 -17.33 3.88
N CYS A 196 1.28 -16.89 2.85
CA CYS A 196 0.67 -17.82 1.89
C CYS A 196 1.76 -18.58 1.12
N GLY A 197 1.65 -19.91 1.07
CA GLY A 197 2.58 -20.78 0.34
C GLY A 197 2.28 -20.90 -1.16
N CYS A 198 2.94 -21.86 -1.80
CA CYS A 198 2.67 -22.26 -3.18
C CYS A 198 1.26 -22.85 -3.30
N PRO A 199 0.40 -22.41 -4.22
CA PRO A 199 -0.95 -22.92 -4.36
C PRO A 199 -0.98 -24.38 -4.86
N ALA A 200 0.04 -24.84 -5.56
CA ALA A 200 0.14 -26.23 -6.00
C ALA A 200 0.53 -27.16 -4.84
N CYS A 201 1.40 -26.67 -3.92
CA CYS A 201 1.74 -27.41 -2.70
C CYS A 201 0.66 -27.30 -1.64
N ASN A 202 -0.03 -26.17 -1.57
CA ASN A 202 -1.03 -25.87 -0.55
C ASN A 202 -2.44 -26.02 -1.14
N LYS A 203 -2.82 -27.26 -1.49
CA LYS A 203 -4.19 -27.56 -1.86
C LYS A 203 -5.09 -27.20 -0.69
N LYS A 204 -6.16 -26.44 -0.92
CA LYS A 204 -7.10 -26.00 0.12
C LYS A 204 -7.57 -27.19 0.96
N GLY A 205 -7.34 -27.11 2.28
CA GLY A 205 -7.77 -28.13 3.23
C GLY A 205 -6.73 -29.17 3.61
N THR A 206 -5.47 -29.08 3.13
CA THR A 206 -4.39 -29.97 3.59
C THR A 206 -3.79 -29.48 4.90
N SER A 207 -3.54 -30.36 5.83
CA SER A 207 -2.82 -30.09 7.06
C SER A 207 -1.29 -30.05 6.81
N LEU A 208 -0.55 -29.38 7.69
CA LEU A 208 0.92 -29.39 7.63
C LEU A 208 1.46 -30.84 7.70
N GLY A 209 0.85 -31.70 8.54
CA GLY A 209 1.23 -33.09 8.66
C GLY A 209 1.08 -33.90 7.38
N GLU A 210 -0.05 -33.75 6.68
CA GLU A 210 -0.26 -34.36 5.35
C GLU A 210 0.80 -33.95 4.35
N GLN A 211 1.16 -32.65 4.33
CA GLN A 211 2.18 -32.12 3.41
C GLN A 211 3.58 -32.65 3.73
N ILE A 212 3.94 -32.75 5.00
CA ILE A 212 5.23 -33.32 5.41
C ILE A 212 5.33 -34.80 4.94
N ILE A 213 4.28 -35.60 5.16
CA ILE A 213 4.24 -37.01 4.74
C ILE A 213 4.36 -37.12 3.20
N TYR A 214 3.61 -36.31 2.47
CA TYR A 214 3.66 -36.28 1.01
C TYR A 214 5.10 -35.98 0.50
N TYR A 215 5.78 -34.96 1.05
CA TYR A 215 7.11 -34.60 0.61
C TYR A 215 8.17 -35.62 0.99
N ILE A 216 8.08 -36.21 2.17
CA ILE A 216 8.98 -37.29 2.59
C ILE A 216 8.84 -38.46 1.61
N LEU A 217 7.63 -38.94 1.36
CA LEU A 217 7.41 -40.07 0.47
C LEU A 217 7.86 -39.78 -0.97
N LYS A 218 7.61 -38.56 -1.46
CA LYS A 218 8.08 -38.15 -2.79
C LYS A 218 9.58 -38.09 -2.92
N ARG A 219 10.29 -37.68 -1.86
CA ARG A 219 11.76 -37.64 -1.82
C ARG A 219 12.39 -39.01 -1.68
N GLU A 220 11.85 -39.83 -0.78
CA GLU A 220 12.40 -41.16 -0.47
C GLU A 220 12.05 -42.23 -1.52
N LEU A 221 10.98 -42.00 -2.28
CA LEU A 221 10.47 -42.94 -3.29
C LEU A 221 10.37 -42.31 -4.70
N PRO A 222 11.49 -41.76 -5.24
CA PRO A 222 11.48 -41.02 -6.50
C PRO A 222 11.08 -41.88 -7.71
N GLN A 223 11.16 -43.21 -7.61
CA GLN A 223 10.76 -44.16 -8.64
C GLN A 223 9.25 -44.41 -8.73
N TYR A 224 8.51 -43.89 -7.79
CA TYR A 224 7.05 -44.03 -7.75
C TYR A 224 6.35 -42.68 -7.90
N GLU A 225 5.20 -42.68 -8.56
CA GLU A 225 4.29 -41.54 -8.54
C GLU A 225 3.62 -41.45 -7.18
N VAL A 226 3.90 -40.36 -6.44
CA VAL A 226 3.27 -40.06 -5.17
C VAL A 226 2.26 -38.95 -5.41
N LEU A 227 1.01 -39.20 -5.14
CA LEU A 227 -0.14 -38.29 -5.36
C LEU A 227 -0.65 -37.74 -4.04
N ASN A 228 -1.12 -36.49 -4.05
CA ASN A 228 -1.66 -35.81 -2.89
C ASN A 228 -3.17 -35.61 -3.08
N ARG A 229 -3.98 -36.10 -2.13
CA ARG A 229 -5.44 -35.95 -2.11
C ARG A 229 -6.13 -36.49 -3.38
N GLU A 230 -5.81 -37.70 -3.72
CA GLU A 230 -6.46 -38.40 -4.84
C GLU A 230 -7.60 -39.24 -4.40
N LYS A 231 -8.56 -39.52 -5.31
CA LYS A 231 -9.75 -40.30 -5.02
C LYS A 231 -9.60 -41.73 -5.48
N VAL A 232 -9.87 -42.67 -4.58
CA VAL A 232 -10.04 -44.07 -4.87
C VAL A 232 -11.50 -44.43 -4.59
N ASN A 233 -12.24 -44.88 -5.60
CA ASN A 233 -13.66 -45.20 -5.50
C ASN A 233 -14.51 -44.07 -4.86
N GLY A 234 -14.23 -42.82 -5.22
CA GLY A 234 -14.91 -41.62 -4.71
C GLY A 234 -14.44 -41.13 -3.33
N LEU A 235 -13.62 -41.91 -2.62
CA LEU A 235 -13.05 -41.57 -1.32
C LEU A 235 -11.69 -40.93 -1.50
N GLU A 236 -11.49 -39.73 -0.92
CA GLU A 236 -10.23 -38.99 -1.00
C GLU A 236 -9.20 -39.61 -0.04
N VAL A 237 -7.98 -39.86 -0.52
CA VAL A 237 -6.82 -40.33 0.26
C VAL A 237 -5.77 -39.22 0.35
N ASP A 238 -5.27 -38.90 1.53
CA ASP A 238 -4.38 -37.75 1.74
C ASP A 238 -3.09 -37.89 0.96
N VAL A 239 -2.44 -39.06 1.01
CA VAL A 239 -1.29 -39.38 0.18
C VAL A 239 -1.46 -40.78 -0.41
N LEU A 240 -1.30 -40.91 -1.74
CA LEU A 240 -1.52 -42.12 -2.47
C LEU A 240 -0.31 -42.49 -3.35
N ILE A 241 0.09 -43.75 -3.35
CA ILE A 241 1.09 -44.33 -4.26
C ILE A 241 0.38 -45.47 -5.05
N PRO A 242 -0.23 -45.16 -6.21
CA PRO A 242 -1.10 -46.05 -6.92
C PRO A 242 -0.43 -47.39 -7.31
N LYS A 243 0.82 -47.33 -7.78
CA LYS A 243 1.60 -48.49 -8.21
C LYS A 243 1.84 -49.51 -7.08
N LEU A 244 1.94 -49.00 -5.84
CA LEU A 244 2.11 -49.87 -4.65
C LEU A 244 0.76 -50.23 -3.99
N LYS A 245 -0.33 -49.70 -4.49
CA LYS A 245 -1.63 -49.77 -3.83
C LYS A 245 -1.54 -49.38 -2.34
N PHE A 246 -0.82 -48.31 -2.07
CA PHE A 246 -0.51 -47.84 -0.73
C PHE A 246 -1.03 -46.42 -0.55
N GLY A 247 -1.63 -46.11 0.60
CA GLY A 247 -2.08 -44.79 0.95
C GLY A 247 -1.83 -44.45 2.42
N VAL A 248 -1.77 -43.17 2.71
CA VAL A 248 -1.66 -42.63 4.06
C VAL A 248 -2.83 -41.70 4.32
N GLU A 249 -3.47 -41.84 5.48
CA GLU A 249 -4.46 -40.94 6.03
C GLU A 249 -3.87 -40.25 7.27
N TYR A 250 -3.82 -38.95 7.25
CA TYR A 250 -3.31 -38.17 8.38
C TYR A 250 -4.45 -37.74 9.31
N SER A 251 -4.56 -38.35 10.46
CA SER A 251 -5.58 -38.02 11.48
C SER A 251 -5.01 -37.05 12.51
N GLY A 252 -5.30 -35.73 12.34
CA GLY A 252 -4.99 -34.72 13.36
C GLY A 252 -5.87 -34.90 14.59
N TYR A 253 -5.29 -35.25 15.73
CA TYR A 253 -5.96 -35.60 16.99
C TYR A 253 -7.13 -34.68 17.39
N ILE A 254 -6.95 -33.37 17.21
CA ILE A 254 -7.96 -32.37 17.65
C ILE A 254 -9.22 -32.33 16.76
N TYR A 255 -9.10 -32.72 15.49
CA TYR A 255 -10.19 -32.58 14.50
C TYR A 255 -10.97 -33.87 14.21
N HIS A 256 -10.55 -35.00 14.74
CA HIS A 256 -11.07 -36.32 14.38
C HIS A 256 -11.77 -37.07 15.54
N ILE A 257 -11.85 -36.50 16.74
CA ILE A 257 -12.46 -37.13 17.92
C ILE A 257 -13.91 -37.60 17.62
N ASP A 258 -14.67 -36.79 16.87
CA ASP A 258 -16.08 -37.10 16.55
C ASP A 258 -16.27 -37.84 15.20
N LYS A 259 -15.18 -38.21 14.50
CA LYS A 259 -15.22 -38.78 13.14
C LYS A 259 -14.64 -40.20 13.04
N VAL A 260 -14.21 -40.79 14.14
CA VAL A 260 -13.48 -42.08 14.19
C VAL A 260 -14.22 -43.20 13.43
N GLU A 261 -15.55 -43.29 13.55
CA GLU A 261 -16.32 -44.31 12.83
C GLU A 261 -16.34 -44.09 11.32
N LYS A 262 -16.43 -42.84 10.86
CA LYS A 262 -16.39 -42.50 9.43
C LYS A 262 -15.02 -42.78 8.83
N ASP A 263 -13.96 -42.45 9.55
CA ASP A 263 -12.58 -42.67 9.11
C ASP A 263 -12.26 -44.15 9.04
N ARG A 264 -12.73 -44.94 10.02
CA ARG A 264 -12.62 -46.40 10.01
C ARG A 264 -13.38 -47.02 8.83
N HIS A 265 -14.62 -46.61 8.58
CA HIS A 265 -15.41 -47.10 7.44
C HIS A 265 -14.73 -46.76 6.10
N LYS A 266 -14.18 -45.57 5.96
CA LYS A 266 -13.40 -45.14 4.78
C LYS A 266 -12.19 -46.07 4.54
N ILE A 267 -11.42 -46.35 5.59
CA ILE A 267 -10.24 -47.22 5.52
C ILE A 267 -10.67 -48.65 5.11
N ASP A 268 -11.75 -49.15 5.65
CA ASP A 268 -12.25 -50.50 5.33
C ASP A 268 -12.71 -50.61 3.87
N VAL A 269 -13.40 -49.61 3.34
CA VAL A 269 -13.77 -49.55 1.91
C VAL A 269 -12.52 -49.51 1.03
N LEU A 270 -11.51 -48.68 1.37
CA LEU A 270 -10.27 -48.60 0.61
C LEU A 270 -9.49 -49.92 0.62
N LYS A 271 -9.49 -50.65 1.74
CA LYS A 271 -8.93 -52.01 1.85
C LYS A 271 -9.64 -53.00 0.94
N THR A 272 -10.97 -52.95 0.83
CA THR A 272 -11.71 -53.82 -0.10
C THR A 272 -11.36 -53.50 -1.57
N CYS A 273 -10.95 -52.31 -1.88
CA CYS A 273 -10.40 -51.89 -3.20
C CYS A 273 -8.94 -52.36 -3.41
N GLY A 274 -8.37 -53.09 -2.45
CA GLY A 274 -7.02 -53.62 -2.52
C GLY A 274 -5.91 -52.67 -2.13
N TYR A 275 -6.23 -51.54 -1.50
CA TYR A 275 -5.25 -50.60 -1.00
C TYR A 275 -4.88 -50.88 0.47
N ASN A 276 -3.59 -50.75 0.76
CA ASN A 276 -3.09 -50.75 2.13
C ASN A 276 -3.05 -49.31 2.63
N ILE A 277 -3.90 -48.98 3.60
CA ILE A 277 -4.03 -47.65 4.16
C ILE A 277 -3.54 -47.66 5.61
N ILE A 278 -2.62 -46.69 5.93
CA ILE A 278 -2.09 -46.48 7.28
C ILE A 278 -2.44 -45.08 7.76
#